data_c79698a944dc1e14353dbd2a07bbd4ab
#
_entry.id   c79698a944dc1e14353dbd2a07bbd4ab
#
_cell.length_a   1.000
_cell.length_b   1.000
_cell.length_c   1.000
_cell.angle_alpha   90.00
_cell.angle_beta   90.00
_cell.angle_gamma   90.00
#
_symmetry.space_group_name_H-M   'P 1'
#
loop_
_entity.id
_entity.type
_entity.pdbx_description
1 polymer ?
#
loop_
_entity_poly.entity_id
_entity_poly.type
_entity_poly.pdbx_seq_one_letter_code
_entity_poly.pdbx_strand_id
1 'polypeptide(L)'
;SDPDPIDGDPDALVDDPTSDGQITARMLHVYTQGIAAFPDASWACYSPRPGTRSEHPLGRACDLTFGNAIGQHPTPAQLEAGWAVTNWMKDHAEVLGVEYLIWQGRIWSATRDTEGWRDYNGGGMHDPDDVTGGHYDHLHITVVGN
;
A
#
# COMPACT_ATOMS: atom_id res chain seq x y z
N SER A 1 -10.04 15.49 1.69
CA SER A 1 -9.11 16.60 1.51
C SER A 1 -7.88 16.14 0.75
N ASP A 2 -7.24 17.06 0.05
CA ASP A 2 -6.08 16.74 -0.75
C ASP A 2 -4.83 16.61 0.13
N PRO A 3 -3.94 15.64 -0.14
CA PRO A 3 -2.70 15.53 0.59
C PRO A 3 -1.70 16.60 0.18
N ASP A 4 -0.79 16.94 1.09
CA ASP A 4 0.29 17.87 0.83
C ASP A 4 1.42 17.18 0.05
N PRO A 5 2.17 17.93 -0.79
CA PRO A 5 3.37 17.38 -1.40
C PRO A 5 4.48 17.16 -0.36
N ILE A 6 5.40 16.23 -0.67
CA ILE A 6 6.50 15.92 0.24
C ILE A 6 7.55 17.02 0.23
N ASP A 7 8.14 17.28 1.41
CA ASP A 7 9.31 18.15 1.59
C ASP A 7 10.56 17.30 1.85
N GLY A 8 11.71 17.78 1.40
CA GLY A 8 13.00 17.15 1.64
C GLY A 8 13.33 16.03 0.67
N ASP A 9 14.32 15.20 1.03
CA ASP A 9 14.75 14.07 0.20
C ASP A 9 13.76 12.90 0.34
N PRO A 10 13.00 12.58 -0.71
CA PRO A 10 11.97 11.53 -0.62
C PRO A 10 12.54 10.12 -0.48
N ASP A 11 13.80 9.91 -0.82
CA ASP A 11 14.44 8.59 -0.79
C ASP A 11 15.27 8.35 0.48
N ALA A 12 15.37 9.33 1.37
CA ALA A 12 16.06 9.15 2.66
C ALA A 12 15.35 8.10 3.50
N LEU A 13 16.11 7.26 4.21
CA LEU A 13 15.55 6.29 5.12
C LEU A 13 15.25 6.95 6.47
N VAL A 14 14.07 6.71 6.99
CA VAL A 14 13.59 7.27 8.26
C VAL A 14 12.92 6.15 9.07
N ASP A 15 12.71 6.38 10.35
CA ASP A 15 12.08 5.38 11.22
C ASP A 15 10.66 5.08 10.76
N ASP A 16 10.32 3.78 10.73
CA ASP A 16 8.99 3.29 10.42
C ASP A 16 8.12 3.35 11.67
N PRO A 17 7.03 4.15 11.68
CA PRO A 17 6.14 4.22 12.85
C PRO A 17 5.39 2.90 13.13
N THR A 18 5.39 1.94 12.18
CA THR A 18 4.67 0.67 12.32
C THR A 18 5.56 -0.49 12.73
N SER A 19 6.89 -0.30 12.81
CA SER A 19 7.85 -1.36 13.13
C SER A 19 9.15 -0.80 13.69
N ASP A 20 10.13 -1.67 13.98
CA ASP A 20 11.47 -1.29 14.40
C ASP A 20 12.41 -1.00 13.22
N GLY A 21 11.93 -1.09 12.00
CA GLY A 21 12.73 -0.87 10.80
C GLY A 21 12.66 0.56 10.29
N GLN A 22 13.06 0.71 9.03
CA GLN A 22 13.07 2.01 8.35
C GLN A 22 12.29 1.95 7.05
N ILE A 23 11.69 3.07 6.69
CA ILE A 23 10.99 3.27 5.42
C ILE A 23 11.54 4.52 4.75
N THR A 24 11.26 4.70 3.46
CA THR A 24 11.65 5.94 2.78
C THR A 24 10.82 7.11 3.30
N ALA A 25 11.36 8.31 3.21
CA ALA A 25 10.63 9.52 3.58
C ALA A 25 9.35 9.66 2.75
N ARG A 26 9.39 9.25 1.47
CA ARG A 26 8.19 9.21 0.61
C ARG A 26 7.13 8.29 1.19
N MET A 27 7.50 7.09 1.64
CA MET A 27 6.55 6.17 2.25
C MET A 27 5.99 6.70 3.57
N LEU A 28 6.85 7.30 4.40
CA LEU A 28 6.39 7.95 5.63
C LEU A 28 5.39 9.07 5.35
N HIS A 29 5.61 9.83 4.27
CA HIS A 29 4.70 10.91 3.87
C HIS A 29 3.34 10.34 3.46
N VAL A 30 3.32 9.26 2.68
CA VAL A 30 2.06 8.57 2.34
C VAL A 30 1.34 8.09 3.59
N TYR A 31 2.08 7.49 4.53
CA TYR A 31 1.53 7.06 5.81
C TYR A 31 0.91 8.23 6.58
N THR A 32 1.66 9.32 6.72
CA THR A 32 1.22 10.49 7.49
C THR A 32 -0.03 11.13 6.89
N GLN A 33 -0.04 11.32 5.58
CA GLN A 33 -1.20 11.89 4.88
C GLN A 33 -2.39 10.93 4.89
N GLY A 34 -2.12 9.64 4.70
CA GLY A 34 -3.14 8.60 4.67
C GLY A 34 -3.84 8.41 6.01
N ILE A 35 -3.08 8.38 7.12
CA ILE A 35 -3.66 8.19 8.45
C ILE A 35 -4.44 9.43 8.90
N ALA A 36 -4.04 10.62 8.45
CA ALA A 36 -4.79 11.84 8.72
C ALA A 36 -6.15 11.82 8.00
N ALA A 37 -6.20 11.30 6.76
CA ALA A 37 -7.43 11.21 5.99
C ALA A 37 -8.31 10.03 6.44
N PHE A 38 -7.71 8.92 6.87
CA PHE A 38 -8.41 7.68 7.23
C PHE A 38 -7.82 7.09 8.52
N PRO A 39 -8.15 7.68 9.69
CA PRO A 39 -7.50 7.31 10.95
C PRO A 39 -7.82 5.90 11.46
N ASP A 40 -8.83 5.24 10.91
CA ASP A 40 -9.25 3.91 11.38
C ASP A 40 -8.55 2.76 10.67
N ALA A 41 -7.79 3.01 9.62
CA ALA A 41 -7.03 1.97 8.93
C ALA A 41 -5.79 1.57 9.73
N SER A 42 -5.44 0.28 9.69
CA SER A 42 -4.23 -0.24 10.34
C SER A 42 -3.14 -0.44 9.30
N TRP A 43 -1.90 -0.01 9.62
CA TRP A 43 -0.77 0.00 8.71
C TRP A 43 0.35 -0.90 9.19
N ALA A 44 1.00 -1.61 8.26
CA ALA A 44 2.21 -2.38 8.49
C ALA A 44 3.14 -2.19 7.28
N CYS A 45 4.31 -1.59 7.50
CA CYS A 45 5.18 -1.16 6.41
C CYS A 45 6.45 -2.00 6.30
N TYR A 46 7.53 -1.64 6.99
CA TYR A 46 8.77 -2.40 6.90
C TYR A 46 8.55 -3.85 7.37
N SER A 47 9.11 -4.80 6.62
CA SER A 47 9.13 -6.19 7.01
C SER A 47 10.34 -6.86 6.35
N PRO A 48 11.20 -7.55 7.12
CA PRO A 48 12.29 -8.33 6.53
C PRO A 48 11.70 -9.53 5.80
N ARG A 49 12.06 -9.71 4.54
CA ARG A 49 11.57 -10.82 3.71
C ARG A 49 12.72 -11.42 2.90
N PRO A 50 13.68 -12.10 3.55
CA PRO A 50 14.83 -12.65 2.87
C PRO A 50 14.40 -13.66 1.81
N GLY A 51 15.06 -13.62 0.65
CA GLY A 51 14.79 -14.52 -0.45
C GLY A 51 13.58 -14.16 -1.31
N THR A 52 12.94 -13.00 -1.09
CA THR A 52 11.80 -12.53 -1.88
C THR A 52 12.13 -11.21 -2.60
N ARG A 53 11.29 -10.85 -3.58
CA ARG A 53 11.39 -9.57 -4.30
C ARG A 53 10.44 -8.52 -3.73
N SER A 54 10.06 -8.66 -2.47
CA SER A 54 9.13 -7.73 -1.82
C SER A 54 9.74 -6.33 -1.70
N GLU A 55 8.88 -5.30 -1.80
CA GLU A 55 9.26 -3.90 -1.57
C GLU A 55 9.29 -3.52 -0.09
N HIS A 56 8.73 -4.37 0.80
CA HIS A 56 8.71 -4.10 2.24
C HIS A 56 10.10 -3.98 2.86
N PRO A 57 11.09 -4.86 2.55
CA PRO A 57 12.45 -4.70 3.10
C PRO A 57 13.16 -3.44 2.60
N LEU A 58 12.75 -2.90 1.45
CA LEU A 58 13.31 -1.68 0.90
C LEU A 58 12.67 -0.41 1.47
N GLY A 59 11.67 -0.57 2.34
CA GLY A 59 10.97 0.56 2.96
C GLY A 59 10.04 1.31 2.02
N ARG A 60 9.60 0.68 0.92
CA ARG A 60 8.77 1.32 -0.12
C ARG A 60 7.37 0.77 -0.19
N ALA A 61 6.96 -0.06 0.76
CA ALA A 61 5.62 -0.67 0.74
C ALA A 61 4.98 -0.67 2.12
N CYS A 62 3.65 -0.54 2.12
CA CYS A 62 2.83 -0.72 3.32
C CYS A 62 1.62 -1.56 2.96
N ASP A 63 1.18 -2.36 3.93
CA ASP A 63 -0.07 -3.12 3.87
C ASP A 63 -1.07 -2.53 4.86
N LEU A 64 -2.33 -2.39 4.42
CA LEU A 64 -3.41 -1.84 5.24
C LEU A 64 -4.52 -2.85 5.42
N THR A 65 -5.03 -2.93 6.65
CA THR A 65 -6.26 -3.67 6.95
C THR A 65 -7.30 -2.70 7.52
N PHE A 66 -8.56 -3.09 7.48
CA PHE A 66 -9.70 -2.22 7.78
C PHE A 66 -10.57 -2.76 8.92
N GLY A 67 -9.92 -3.39 9.90
CA GLY A 67 -10.57 -4.02 11.05
C GLY A 67 -10.67 -5.53 10.91
N ASN A 68 -10.43 -6.08 9.74
CA ASN A 68 -10.36 -7.52 9.49
C ASN A 68 -8.97 -8.06 9.82
N ALA A 69 -8.88 -9.32 10.20
CA ALA A 69 -7.60 -9.99 10.44
C ALA A 69 -6.99 -10.47 9.12
N ILE A 70 -5.68 -10.63 9.09
CA ILE A 70 -4.98 -11.27 7.96
C ILE A 70 -5.53 -12.70 7.81
N GLY A 71 -5.84 -13.08 6.58
CA GLY A 71 -6.46 -14.37 6.25
C GLY A 71 -7.97 -14.34 6.21
N GLN A 72 -8.60 -13.20 6.54
CA GLN A 72 -10.06 -13.05 6.54
C GLN A 72 -10.49 -11.99 5.54
N HIS A 73 -11.53 -12.30 4.77
CA HIS A 73 -12.15 -11.31 3.91
C HIS A 73 -12.76 -10.18 4.73
N PRO A 74 -12.70 -8.93 4.25
CA PRO A 74 -13.38 -7.81 4.90
C PRO A 74 -14.90 -8.03 4.90
N THR A 75 -15.57 -7.52 5.95
CA THR A 75 -17.03 -7.38 5.92
C THR A 75 -17.42 -6.35 4.85
N PRO A 76 -18.71 -6.26 4.45
CA PRO A 76 -19.12 -5.23 3.48
C PRO A 76 -18.71 -3.81 3.88
N ALA A 77 -18.83 -3.45 5.16
CA ALA A 77 -18.43 -2.12 5.65
C ALA A 77 -16.91 -1.93 5.59
N GLN A 78 -16.13 -2.96 5.92
CA GLN A 78 -14.66 -2.93 5.83
C GLN A 78 -14.20 -2.87 4.38
N LEU A 79 -14.88 -3.57 3.49
CA LEU A 79 -14.59 -3.54 2.05
C LEU A 79 -14.82 -2.14 1.48
N GLU A 80 -15.92 -1.48 1.88
CA GLU A 80 -16.21 -0.11 1.48
C GLU A 80 -15.13 0.86 2.00
N ALA A 81 -14.72 0.71 3.26
CA ALA A 81 -13.64 1.51 3.82
C ALA A 81 -12.32 1.30 3.06
N GLY A 82 -12.02 0.05 2.68
CA GLY A 82 -10.84 -0.28 1.89
C GLY A 82 -10.86 0.37 0.52
N TRP A 83 -11.99 0.35 -0.17
CA TRP A 83 -12.12 1.02 -1.46
C TRP A 83 -12.00 2.54 -1.34
N ALA A 84 -12.49 3.14 -0.26
CA ALA A 84 -12.35 4.59 -0.05
C ALA A 84 -10.88 4.98 0.04
N VAL A 85 -10.08 4.24 0.81
CA VAL A 85 -8.64 4.48 0.93
C VAL A 85 -7.93 4.21 -0.39
N THR A 86 -8.26 3.10 -1.04
CA THR A 86 -7.65 2.69 -2.30
C THR A 86 -7.87 3.73 -3.39
N ASN A 87 -9.10 4.22 -3.54
CA ASN A 87 -9.43 5.25 -4.52
C ASN A 87 -8.74 6.58 -4.21
N TRP A 88 -8.66 6.95 -2.94
CA TRP A 88 -7.95 8.16 -2.52
C TRP A 88 -6.45 8.09 -2.87
N MET A 89 -5.83 6.94 -2.61
CA MET A 89 -4.42 6.74 -2.98
C MET A 89 -4.21 6.80 -4.49
N LYS A 90 -5.11 6.21 -5.26
CA LYS A 90 -5.04 6.23 -6.72
C LYS A 90 -5.23 7.66 -7.26
N ASP A 91 -6.23 8.38 -6.73
CA ASP A 91 -6.53 9.74 -7.19
C ASP A 91 -5.40 10.72 -6.89
N HIS A 92 -4.62 10.47 -5.84
CA HIS A 92 -3.51 11.33 -5.41
C HIS A 92 -2.14 10.69 -5.64
N ALA A 93 -2.07 9.67 -6.49
CA ALA A 93 -0.84 8.90 -6.70
C ALA A 93 0.32 9.75 -7.19
N GLU A 94 0.05 10.76 -8.03
CA GLU A 94 1.11 11.63 -8.56
C GLU A 94 1.77 12.46 -7.45
N VAL A 95 0.98 13.16 -6.64
CA VAL A 95 1.52 14.02 -5.57
C VAL A 95 2.16 13.19 -4.45
N LEU A 96 1.64 11.99 -4.19
CA LEU A 96 2.15 11.12 -3.14
C LEU A 96 3.32 10.23 -3.58
N GLY A 97 3.50 10.05 -4.89
CA GLY A 97 4.52 9.14 -5.42
C GLY A 97 4.13 7.68 -5.32
N VAL A 98 2.84 7.37 -5.38
CA VAL A 98 2.36 5.98 -5.40
C VAL A 98 2.69 5.36 -6.75
N GLU A 99 3.35 4.20 -6.72
CA GLU A 99 3.71 3.48 -7.95
C GLU A 99 2.63 2.48 -8.35
N TYR A 100 2.19 1.65 -7.40
CA TYR A 100 1.09 0.72 -7.67
C TYR A 100 0.32 0.36 -6.39
N LEU A 101 -0.90 -0.14 -6.60
CA LEU A 101 -1.82 -0.57 -5.56
C LEU A 101 -2.32 -1.97 -5.92
N ILE A 102 -2.44 -2.85 -4.92
CA ILE A 102 -3.04 -4.18 -5.10
C ILE A 102 -4.16 -4.33 -4.07
N TRP A 103 -5.38 -4.58 -4.55
CA TRP A 103 -6.56 -4.69 -3.69
C TRP A 103 -7.62 -5.58 -4.37
N GLN A 104 -8.19 -6.51 -3.62
CA GLN A 104 -9.28 -7.37 -4.08
C GLN A 104 -8.96 -8.12 -5.38
N GLY A 105 -7.76 -8.70 -5.45
CA GLY A 105 -7.32 -9.48 -6.59
C GLY A 105 -7.03 -8.67 -7.85
N ARG A 106 -6.87 -7.35 -7.71
CA ARG A 106 -6.59 -6.45 -8.83
C ARG A 106 -5.41 -5.55 -8.53
N ILE A 107 -4.70 -5.15 -9.58
CA ILE A 107 -3.55 -4.25 -9.49
C ILE A 107 -3.78 -3.03 -10.39
N TRP A 108 -3.45 -1.86 -9.86
CA TRP A 108 -3.37 -0.61 -10.62
C TRP A 108 -1.96 -0.07 -10.51
N SER A 109 -1.40 0.40 -11.63
CA SER A 109 -0.05 1.00 -11.66
C SER A 109 -0.10 2.37 -12.30
N ALA A 110 0.62 3.34 -11.72
CA ALA A 110 0.67 4.70 -12.25
C ALA A 110 1.22 4.74 -13.67
N THR A 111 2.22 3.92 -13.98
CA THR A 111 2.81 3.82 -15.32
C THR A 111 1.88 3.17 -16.35
N ARG A 112 0.83 2.50 -15.89
CA ARG A 112 -0.17 1.84 -16.74
C ARG A 112 -1.59 2.32 -16.43
N ASP A 113 -1.71 3.58 -16.01
CA ASP A 113 -3.00 4.16 -15.60
C ASP A 113 -4.06 4.06 -16.71
N THR A 114 -3.66 4.19 -17.98
CA THR A 114 -4.61 4.08 -19.09
C THR A 114 -5.26 2.70 -19.23
N GLU A 115 -4.64 1.66 -18.65
CA GLU A 115 -5.18 0.30 -18.65
C GLU A 115 -6.15 0.06 -17.49
N GLY A 116 -6.22 1.00 -16.51
CA GLY A 116 -7.05 0.88 -15.33
C GLY A 116 -6.64 -0.27 -14.42
N TRP A 117 -7.60 -0.84 -13.73
CA TRP A 117 -7.40 -2.01 -12.87
C TRP A 117 -7.27 -3.26 -13.72
N ARG A 118 -6.24 -4.06 -13.43
CA ARG A 118 -5.96 -5.33 -14.11
C ARG A 118 -6.07 -6.46 -13.10
N ASP A 119 -6.30 -7.69 -13.59
CA ASP A 119 -6.28 -8.85 -12.71
C ASP A 119 -4.86 -9.04 -12.14
N TYR A 120 -4.78 -9.28 -10.82
CA TYR A 120 -3.52 -9.56 -10.15
C TYR A 120 -3.28 -11.07 -10.15
N ASN A 121 -2.11 -11.48 -10.64
CA ASN A 121 -1.76 -12.90 -10.82
C ASN A 121 -0.80 -13.44 -9.76
N GLY A 122 -0.57 -12.69 -8.68
CA GLY A 122 0.37 -13.09 -7.63
C GLY A 122 1.80 -12.61 -7.82
N GLY A 123 2.10 -11.94 -8.95
CA GLY A 123 3.42 -11.41 -9.22
C GLY A 123 4.55 -12.45 -9.28
N GLY A 124 4.20 -13.74 -9.41
CA GLY A 124 5.17 -14.83 -9.39
C GLY A 124 5.61 -15.25 -7.98
N MET A 125 5.09 -14.62 -6.93
CA MET A 125 5.47 -14.88 -5.54
C MET A 125 4.32 -15.38 -4.67
N HIS A 126 3.08 -15.13 -5.07
CA HIS A 126 1.89 -15.42 -4.27
C HIS A 126 0.86 -16.21 -5.07
N ASP A 127 0.04 -16.99 -4.35
CA ASP A 127 -1.10 -17.67 -4.94
C ASP A 127 -2.27 -16.66 -5.03
N PRO A 128 -2.70 -16.26 -6.25
CA PRO A 128 -3.76 -15.26 -6.39
C PRO A 128 -5.13 -15.77 -5.94
N ASP A 129 -5.30 -17.08 -5.76
CA ASP A 129 -6.55 -17.66 -5.28
C ASP A 129 -6.63 -17.73 -3.76
N ASP A 130 -5.53 -17.45 -3.07
CA ASP A 130 -5.48 -17.38 -1.61
C ASP A 130 -5.93 -15.99 -1.13
N VAL A 131 -6.58 -15.92 0.04
CA VAL A 131 -7.11 -14.64 0.58
C VAL A 131 -5.99 -13.62 0.72
N THR A 132 -4.89 -13.99 1.35
CA THR A 132 -3.74 -13.09 1.53
C THR A 132 -2.94 -12.93 0.25
N GLY A 133 -2.68 -14.03 -0.45
CA GLY A 133 -1.92 -14.01 -1.70
C GLY A 133 -2.59 -13.20 -2.80
N GLY A 134 -3.92 -13.19 -2.86
CA GLY A 134 -4.69 -12.40 -3.82
C GLY A 134 -4.98 -10.98 -3.36
N HIS A 135 -4.52 -10.59 -2.17
CA HIS A 135 -4.77 -9.27 -1.58
C HIS A 135 -6.26 -8.97 -1.37
N TYR A 136 -7.00 -9.99 -0.90
CA TYR A 136 -8.41 -9.82 -0.55
C TYR A 136 -8.59 -9.31 0.89
N ASP A 137 -7.58 -9.52 1.74
CA ASP A 137 -7.62 -9.15 3.15
C ASP A 137 -6.87 -7.84 3.46
N HIS A 138 -6.05 -7.35 2.53
CA HIS A 138 -5.27 -6.12 2.75
C HIS A 138 -5.03 -5.37 1.45
N LEU A 139 -4.89 -4.04 1.59
CA LEU A 139 -4.44 -3.17 0.50
C LEU A 139 -2.92 -3.08 0.55
N HIS A 140 -2.26 -3.36 -0.56
CA HIS A 140 -0.82 -3.16 -0.71
C HIS A 140 -0.56 -1.85 -1.44
N ILE A 141 0.29 -1.01 -0.86
CA ILE A 141 0.72 0.27 -1.46
C ILE A 141 2.22 0.23 -1.65
N THR A 142 2.69 0.43 -2.87
CA THR A 142 4.11 0.63 -3.16
C THR A 142 4.33 2.03 -3.69
N VAL A 143 5.37 2.70 -3.19
CA VAL A 143 5.77 4.03 -3.65
C VAL A 143 7.00 3.95 -4.55
N VAL A 144 7.16 4.96 -5.38
CA VAL A 144 8.33 5.12 -6.26
C VAL A 144 9.60 5.22 -5.38
N GLY A 145 10.71 4.69 -5.87
CA GLY A 145 11.99 4.75 -5.19
C GLY A 145 13.15 4.61 -6.16
N ASN A 146 14.33 4.80 -5.63
CA ASN A 146 15.56 4.62 -6.41
C ASN A 146 15.88 3.15 -6.67
#